data_5cba8d907f0138f20e0c3698419e6833
#
_entry.id   5cba8d907f0138f20e0c3698419e6833
#
_cell.length_a   1.000
_cell.length_b   1.000
_cell.length_c   1.000
_cell.angle_alpha   90.00
_cell.angle_beta   90.00
_cell.angle_gamma   90.00
#
_symmetry.space_group_name_H-M   'P 1'
#
loop_
_entity.id
_entity.type
_entity.pdbx_description
1 polymer ?
#
loop_
_entity_poly.entity_id
_entity_poly.type
_entity_poly.pdbx_seq_one_letter_code
_entity_poly.pdbx_strand_id
1 'polypeptide(L)'
;GGDPSSQASKDLRKAIMTVIAAYRDEGIDSYYGDTATVINYPVSNTSWAAPSVTDNGYQIAYSTDVDGNEIYTSDMKSEDKYAAALQAALGYFEAAGYTVANGQITAAPAGAKMEYQINIGASGNGDHPSFQTLTNAAAALKTIGFTLTVNDMANASDLFASYQSGAAEGWVAAWQSTNDPDMFQLYHSQGATNYYAINDTDLDELIMAARQTTDQEARKAM
;
A
#
# COMPACT_ATOMS: atom_id res chain seq x y z
N GLY A 1 15.57 -7.53 -9.71
CA GLY A 1 14.20 -7.68 -9.78
C GLY A 1 13.74 -9.08 -10.10
N GLY A 2 12.79 -9.55 -9.35
CA GLY A 2 12.06 -10.77 -9.64
C GLY A 2 10.75 -10.48 -10.37
N ASP A 3 9.96 -11.52 -10.60
CA ASP A 3 8.62 -11.40 -11.15
C ASP A 3 7.69 -10.69 -10.12
N PRO A 4 7.13 -9.50 -10.42
CA PRO A 4 6.27 -8.77 -9.53
C PRO A 4 4.94 -9.51 -9.22
N SER A 5 4.53 -10.45 -10.06
CA SER A 5 3.33 -11.26 -9.88
C SER A 5 3.56 -12.48 -8.98
N SER A 6 4.81 -12.85 -8.70
CA SER A 6 5.14 -13.98 -7.84
C SER A 6 4.64 -13.76 -6.42
N GLN A 7 4.30 -14.85 -5.72
CA GLN A 7 3.84 -14.78 -4.33
C GLN A 7 4.88 -14.12 -3.42
N ALA A 8 6.15 -14.49 -3.57
CA ALA A 8 7.24 -13.88 -2.79
C ALA A 8 7.33 -12.35 -2.97
N SER A 9 7.14 -11.85 -4.21
CA SER A 9 7.11 -10.40 -4.46
C SER A 9 5.86 -9.73 -3.86
N LYS A 10 4.71 -10.41 -3.89
CA LYS A 10 3.48 -9.93 -3.24
C LYS A 10 3.65 -9.85 -1.72
N ASP A 11 4.26 -10.88 -1.11
CA ASP A 11 4.49 -10.94 0.34
C ASP A 11 5.50 -9.88 0.79
N LEU A 12 6.57 -9.63 0.03
CA LEU A 12 7.49 -8.53 0.30
C LEU A 12 6.79 -7.17 0.31
N ARG A 13 5.93 -6.91 -0.67
CA ARG A 13 5.14 -5.67 -0.70
C ARG A 13 4.17 -5.59 0.48
N LYS A 14 3.49 -6.69 0.83
CA LYS A 14 2.61 -6.75 2.01
C LYS A 14 3.37 -6.50 3.30
N ALA A 15 4.58 -7.09 3.46
CA ALA A 15 5.42 -6.84 4.63
C ALA A 15 5.65 -5.34 4.87
N ILE A 16 6.10 -4.63 3.83
CA ILE A 16 6.39 -3.20 3.90
C ILE A 16 5.10 -2.40 4.12
N MET A 17 4.04 -2.71 3.35
CA MET A 17 2.78 -1.97 3.39
C MET A 17 2.01 -2.17 4.70
N THR A 18 2.12 -3.32 5.36
CA THR A 18 1.52 -3.57 6.68
C THR A 18 2.08 -2.60 7.73
N VAL A 19 3.38 -2.36 7.71
CA VAL A 19 4.01 -1.39 8.62
C VAL A 19 3.63 0.05 8.25
N ILE A 20 3.67 0.41 6.96
CA ILE A 20 3.25 1.75 6.50
C ILE A 20 1.79 2.01 6.90
N ALA A 21 0.90 1.04 6.69
CA ALA A 21 -0.52 1.17 6.99
C ALA A 21 -0.81 1.43 8.47
N ALA A 22 0.00 0.91 9.39
CA ALA A 22 -0.16 1.12 10.83
C ALA A 22 0.00 2.59 11.25
N TYR A 23 0.74 3.39 10.48
CA TYR A 23 1.01 4.81 10.77
C TYR A 23 0.15 5.78 9.97
N ARG A 24 -0.83 5.29 9.15
CA ARG A 24 -1.63 6.15 8.28
C ARG A 24 -2.47 7.16 9.05
N ASP A 25 -3.15 6.71 10.10
CA ASP A 25 -4.04 7.57 10.89
C ASP A 25 -3.25 8.72 11.53
N GLU A 26 -2.14 8.41 12.21
CA GLU A 26 -1.28 9.42 12.83
C GLU A 26 -0.75 10.43 11.81
N GLY A 27 -0.30 9.97 10.64
CA GLY A 27 0.20 10.84 9.58
C GLY A 27 -0.88 11.77 9.01
N ILE A 28 -2.08 11.26 8.79
CA ILE A 28 -3.20 12.05 8.27
C ILE A 28 -3.71 13.03 9.32
N ASP A 29 -3.91 12.59 10.56
CA ASP A 29 -4.38 13.44 11.66
C ASP A 29 -3.41 14.60 11.94
N SER A 30 -2.11 14.35 11.88
CA SER A 30 -1.09 15.39 12.09
C SER A 30 -1.07 16.45 10.99
N TYR A 31 -1.46 16.10 9.74
CA TYR A 31 -1.42 17.02 8.60
C TYR A 31 -2.77 17.70 8.35
N TYR A 32 -3.86 16.96 8.43
CA TYR A 32 -5.21 17.43 8.07
C TYR A 32 -6.17 17.59 9.25
N GLY A 33 -5.87 17.00 10.43
CA GLY A 33 -6.83 16.90 11.52
C GLY A 33 -8.12 16.21 11.06
N ASP A 34 -9.25 16.74 11.49
CA ASP A 34 -10.58 16.17 11.17
C ASP A 34 -11.05 16.39 9.72
N THR A 35 -10.24 17.01 8.85
CA THR A 35 -10.66 17.35 7.48
C THR A 35 -10.38 16.24 6.47
N ALA A 36 -9.68 15.18 6.85
CA ALA A 36 -9.42 14.01 6.01
C ALA A 36 -9.58 12.72 6.82
N THR A 37 -9.79 11.62 6.12
CA THR A 37 -9.87 10.28 6.71
C THR A 37 -9.09 9.29 5.86
N VAL A 38 -8.53 8.28 6.53
CA VAL A 38 -7.92 7.13 5.84
C VAL A 38 -9.03 6.26 5.24
N ILE A 39 -8.87 5.89 3.97
CA ILE A 39 -9.74 4.93 3.29
C ILE A 39 -8.98 3.62 3.01
N ASN A 40 -9.71 2.51 2.86
CA ASN A 40 -9.16 1.18 2.65
C ASN A 40 -9.41 0.62 1.24
N TYR A 41 -9.80 1.49 0.31
CA TYR A 41 -10.19 1.15 -1.06
C TYR A 41 -9.85 2.33 -2.00
N PRO A 42 -9.71 2.11 -3.31
CA PRO A 42 -9.17 3.10 -4.25
C PRO A 42 -10.22 4.04 -4.83
N VAL A 43 -11.28 4.38 -4.10
CA VAL A 43 -12.30 5.37 -4.47
C VAL A 43 -12.53 6.33 -3.33
N SER A 44 -13.03 7.55 -3.61
CA SER A 44 -13.40 8.50 -2.55
C SER A 44 -14.51 7.91 -1.66
N ASN A 45 -14.45 8.16 -0.35
CA ASN A 45 -15.51 7.79 0.58
C ASN A 45 -16.85 8.51 0.32
N THR A 46 -16.86 9.51 -0.54
CA THR A 46 -18.06 10.19 -1.03
C THR A 46 -18.63 9.59 -2.31
N SER A 47 -17.94 8.61 -2.91
CA SER A 47 -18.43 7.90 -4.09
C SER A 47 -19.59 6.97 -3.73
N TRP A 48 -20.55 6.82 -4.63
CA TRP A 48 -21.63 5.83 -4.51
C TRP A 48 -21.09 4.39 -4.46
N ALA A 49 -19.93 4.12 -5.05
CA ALA A 49 -19.26 2.83 -5.04
C ALA A 49 -18.38 2.59 -3.81
N ALA A 50 -18.26 3.57 -2.91
CA ALA A 50 -17.41 3.40 -1.72
C ALA A 50 -17.93 2.26 -0.83
N PRO A 51 -17.07 1.27 -0.47
CA PRO A 51 -17.43 0.25 0.48
C PRO A 51 -17.77 0.83 1.86
N SER A 52 -18.75 0.22 2.53
CA SER A 52 -19.12 0.52 3.91
C SER A 52 -18.52 -0.52 4.85
N VAL A 53 -18.21 -0.12 6.07
CA VAL A 53 -17.76 -1.04 7.14
C VAL A 53 -18.78 -2.14 7.46
N THR A 54 -20.04 -1.96 7.04
CA THR A 54 -21.12 -2.95 7.18
C THR A 54 -21.29 -3.85 5.96
N ASP A 55 -20.61 -3.58 4.87
CA ASP A 55 -20.71 -4.41 3.67
C ASP A 55 -20.02 -5.76 3.91
N ASN A 56 -20.63 -6.81 3.38
CA ASN A 56 -20.06 -8.15 3.49
C ASN A 56 -18.71 -8.21 2.75
N GLY A 57 -17.69 -8.71 3.45
CA GLY A 57 -16.33 -8.78 2.89
C GLY A 57 -15.51 -7.49 3.04
N TYR A 58 -16.04 -6.42 3.68
CA TYR A 58 -15.23 -5.25 4.00
C TYR A 58 -14.04 -5.64 4.87
N GLN A 59 -12.85 -5.19 4.48
CA GLN A 59 -11.62 -5.38 5.23
C GLN A 59 -10.85 -4.07 5.35
N ILE A 60 -10.24 -3.86 6.51
CA ILE A 60 -9.23 -2.82 6.67
C ILE A 60 -7.98 -3.25 5.88
N ALA A 61 -7.47 -2.39 5.02
CA ALA A 61 -6.31 -2.72 4.21
C ALA A 61 -5.08 -2.98 5.09
N TYR A 62 -4.38 -4.08 4.82
CA TYR A 62 -3.17 -4.50 5.52
C TYR A 62 -3.35 -4.75 7.01
N SER A 63 -4.51 -5.27 7.43
CA SER A 63 -4.85 -5.60 8.81
C SER A 63 -4.71 -7.09 9.15
N THR A 64 -4.17 -7.90 8.25
CA THR A 64 -4.00 -9.35 8.47
C THR A 64 -2.55 -9.77 8.45
N ASP A 65 -2.26 -10.90 9.13
CA ASP A 65 -0.98 -11.58 9.02
C ASP A 65 -0.93 -12.46 7.74
N VAL A 66 0.17 -13.19 7.56
CA VAL A 66 0.41 -14.04 6.39
C VAL A 66 -0.57 -15.22 6.29
N ASP A 67 -1.15 -15.64 7.40
CA ASP A 67 -2.15 -16.71 7.49
C ASP A 67 -3.59 -16.18 7.35
N GLY A 68 -3.76 -14.86 7.20
CA GLY A 68 -5.06 -14.20 7.05
C GLY A 68 -5.78 -13.88 8.35
N ASN A 69 -5.11 -14.01 9.51
CA ASN A 69 -5.69 -13.63 10.79
C ASN A 69 -5.62 -12.12 10.99
N GLU A 70 -6.69 -11.54 11.57
CA GLU A 70 -6.71 -10.13 11.97
C GLU A 70 -5.62 -9.85 13.01
N ILE A 71 -4.81 -8.81 12.78
CA ILE A 71 -3.71 -8.40 13.66
C ILE A 71 -4.09 -7.31 14.65
N TYR A 72 -5.25 -6.68 14.47
CA TYR A 72 -5.74 -5.60 15.32
C TYR A 72 -7.03 -5.98 16.03
N THR A 73 -7.15 -5.53 17.29
CA THR A 73 -8.41 -5.56 18.06
C THR A 73 -8.89 -4.14 18.31
N SER A 74 -10.17 -3.97 18.59
CA SER A 74 -10.80 -2.65 18.78
C SER A 74 -10.26 -1.87 19.99
N ASP A 75 -9.67 -2.56 20.96
CA ASP A 75 -9.14 -2.00 22.20
C ASP A 75 -7.62 -1.78 22.19
N MET A 76 -6.94 -2.13 21.07
CA MET A 76 -5.49 -1.91 20.95
C MET A 76 -5.13 -0.44 21.00
N LYS A 77 -4.11 -0.12 21.78
CA LYS A 77 -3.44 1.18 21.75
C LYS A 77 -2.53 1.28 20.53
N SER A 78 -2.19 2.50 20.15
CA SER A 78 -1.32 2.73 18.98
C SER A 78 0.01 1.98 19.05
N GLU A 79 0.65 1.95 20.22
CA GLU A 79 1.92 1.23 20.44
C GLU A 79 1.77 -0.28 20.18
N ASP A 80 0.67 -0.88 20.65
CA ASP A 80 0.38 -2.30 20.44
C ASP A 80 0.08 -2.59 18.96
N LYS A 81 -0.59 -1.66 18.25
CA LYS A 81 -0.81 -1.76 16.81
C LYS A 81 0.48 -1.74 16.02
N TYR A 82 1.43 -0.86 16.39
CA TYR A 82 2.74 -0.80 15.72
C TYR A 82 3.54 -2.09 15.94
N ALA A 83 3.52 -2.64 17.15
CA ALA A 83 4.15 -3.91 17.47
C ALA A 83 3.52 -5.08 16.71
N ALA A 84 2.18 -5.14 16.65
CA ALA A 84 1.45 -6.15 15.88
C ALA A 84 1.76 -6.08 14.38
N ALA A 85 1.83 -4.88 13.81
CA ALA A 85 2.21 -4.67 12.41
C ALA A 85 3.64 -5.16 12.10
N LEU A 86 4.60 -4.87 12.98
CA LEU A 86 5.97 -5.36 12.81
C LEU A 86 6.05 -6.89 12.92
N GLN A 87 5.30 -7.49 13.84
CA GLN A 87 5.27 -8.95 13.97
C GLN A 87 4.64 -9.60 12.72
N ALA A 88 3.55 -9.05 12.20
CA ALA A 88 2.94 -9.54 10.96
C ALA A 88 3.88 -9.35 9.76
N ALA A 89 4.59 -8.22 9.69
CA ALA A 89 5.57 -7.97 8.64
C ALA A 89 6.71 -9.00 8.65
N LEU A 90 7.19 -9.43 9.80
CA LEU A 90 8.21 -10.50 9.90
C LEU A 90 7.70 -11.79 9.26
N GLY A 91 6.45 -12.20 9.50
CA GLY A 91 5.84 -13.36 8.85
C GLY A 91 5.76 -13.22 7.33
N TYR A 92 5.39 -12.06 6.83
CA TYR A 92 5.41 -11.78 5.39
C TYR A 92 6.82 -11.75 4.80
N PHE A 93 7.83 -11.25 5.52
CA PHE A 93 9.23 -11.33 5.08
C PHE A 93 9.72 -12.77 5.00
N GLU A 94 9.38 -13.63 5.97
CA GLU A 94 9.68 -15.06 5.89
C GLU A 94 9.01 -15.73 4.69
N ALA A 95 7.73 -15.46 4.44
CA ALA A 95 7.00 -15.95 3.27
C ALA A 95 7.60 -15.45 1.95
N ALA A 96 8.18 -14.25 1.94
CA ALA A 96 8.91 -13.69 0.81
C ALA A 96 10.33 -14.30 0.65
N GLY A 97 10.74 -15.23 1.54
CA GLY A 97 12.02 -15.92 1.48
C GLY A 97 13.17 -15.24 2.22
N TYR A 98 12.90 -14.20 3.01
CA TYR A 98 13.91 -13.58 3.86
C TYR A 98 14.23 -14.48 5.05
N THR A 99 15.48 -14.45 5.52
CA THR A 99 15.86 -15.13 6.75
C THR A 99 15.52 -14.25 7.95
N VAL A 100 14.65 -14.75 8.81
CA VAL A 100 14.28 -14.10 10.07
C VAL A 100 14.78 -14.92 11.24
N ALA A 101 15.49 -14.30 12.19
CA ALA A 101 16.00 -14.92 13.39
C ALA A 101 15.89 -13.96 14.58
N ASN A 102 15.33 -14.43 15.69
CA ASN A 102 15.17 -13.63 16.92
C ASN A 102 14.46 -12.28 16.69
N GLY A 103 13.44 -12.26 15.84
CA GLY A 103 12.69 -11.04 15.51
C GLY A 103 13.46 -10.05 14.62
N GLN A 104 14.52 -10.50 13.95
CA GLN A 104 15.35 -9.69 13.05
C GLN A 104 15.45 -10.32 11.67
N ILE A 105 15.36 -9.51 10.64
CA ILE A 105 15.68 -9.90 9.26
C ILE A 105 17.19 -9.86 9.11
N THR A 106 17.78 -10.99 8.77
CA THR A 106 19.26 -11.15 8.72
C THR A 106 19.81 -11.33 7.32
N ALA A 107 18.98 -11.77 6.37
CA ALA A 107 19.37 -11.92 4.98
C ALA A 107 18.17 -11.83 4.04
N ALA A 108 18.41 -11.27 2.84
CA ALA A 108 17.47 -11.29 1.73
C ALA A 108 17.68 -12.54 0.86
N PRO A 109 16.62 -13.09 0.23
CA PRO A 109 16.76 -14.15 -0.75
C PRO A 109 17.43 -13.63 -2.03
N ALA A 110 17.88 -14.55 -2.88
CA ALA A 110 18.48 -14.20 -4.16
C ALA A 110 17.54 -13.35 -5.01
N GLY A 111 18.05 -12.23 -5.51
CA GLY A 111 17.28 -11.27 -6.33
C GLY A 111 16.48 -10.24 -5.54
N ALA A 112 16.41 -10.34 -4.20
CA ALA A 112 15.84 -9.32 -3.33
C ALA A 112 16.94 -8.53 -2.59
N LYS A 113 16.56 -7.47 -1.90
CA LYS A 113 17.46 -6.55 -1.18
C LYS A 113 17.03 -6.40 0.27
N MET A 114 17.96 -5.99 1.14
CA MET A 114 17.69 -5.59 2.53
C MET A 114 17.27 -4.11 2.62
N GLU A 115 17.37 -3.38 1.53
CA GLU A 115 17.03 -1.96 1.43
C GLU A 115 16.26 -1.69 0.14
N TYR A 116 15.18 -0.94 0.27
CA TYR A 116 14.41 -0.39 -0.86
C TYR A 116 14.16 1.10 -0.65
N GLN A 117 13.96 1.81 -1.77
CA GLN A 117 13.66 3.23 -1.76
C GLN A 117 12.20 3.48 -2.16
N ILE A 118 11.54 4.40 -1.44
CA ILE A 118 10.24 4.94 -1.81
C ILE A 118 10.35 6.43 -2.09
N ASN A 119 9.92 6.84 -3.30
CA ASN A 119 9.93 8.23 -3.73
C ASN A 119 8.63 8.92 -3.34
N ILE A 120 8.74 10.12 -2.81
CA ILE A 120 7.60 10.98 -2.47
C ILE A 120 7.91 12.42 -2.88
N GLY A 121 6.88 13.14 -3.36
CA GLY A 121 7.02 14.56 -3.69
C GLY A 121 6.58 15.43 -2.52
N ALA A 122 7.47 15.62 -1.55
CA ALA A 122 7.24 16.43 -0.36
C ALA A 122 8.06 17.74 -0.37
N SER A 123 8.28 18.30 -1.57
CA SER A 123 8.98 19.57 -1.82
C SER A 123 10.44 19.62 -1.32
N GLY A 124 11.04 18.48 -0.99
CA GLY A 124 12.38 18.37 -0.40
C GLY A 124 12.45 18.81 1.07
N ASN A 125 11.33 19.05 1.72
CA ASN A 125 11.24 19.52 3.10
C ASN A 125 10.18 18.78 3.95
N GLY A 126 9.63 17.67 3.42
CA GLY A 126 8.63 16.85 4.13
C GLY A 126 7.20 17.39 4.05
N ASP A 127 6.91 18.37 3.21
CA ASP A 127 5.57 18.95 3.06
C ASP A 127 4.65 18.06 2.21
N HIS A 128 4.22 16.95 2.80
CA HIS A 128 3.27 16.01 2.20
C HIS A 128 2.59 15.20 3.32
N PRO A 129 1.26 14.96 3.25
CA PRO A 129 0.52 14.23 4.30
C PRO A 129 1.08 12.82 4.59
N SER A 130 1.59 12.13 3.59
CA SER A 130 2.16 10.78 3.76
C SER A 130 3.63 10.75 4.18
N PHE A 131 4.31 11.89 4.27
CA PHE A 131 5.75 11.92 4.58
C PHE A 131 6.03 11.41 6.00
N GLN A 132 5.25 11.87 6.98
CA GLN A 132 5.37 11.42 8.37
C GLN A 132 5.06 9.91 8.50
N THR A 133 4.01 9.44 7.82
CA THR A 133 3.67 8.00 7.77
C THR A 133 4.85 7.16 7.28
N LEU A 134 5.47 7.56 6.18
CA LEU A 134 6.61 6.84 5.61
C LEU A 134 7.85 6.87 6.51
N THR A 135 8.16 8.02 7.10
CA THR A 135 9.34 8.15 7.96
C THR A 135 9.20 7.36 9.27
N ASN A 136 7.99 7.34 9.86
CA ASN A 136 7.69 6.52 11.03
C ASN A 136 7.79 5.02 10.70
N ALA A 137 7.20 4.59 9.58
CA ALA A 137 7.29 3.21 9.12
C ALA A 137 8.74 2.79 8.80
N ALA A 138 9.53 3.66 8.19
CA ALA A 138 10.94 3.43 7.91
C ALA A 138 11.75 3.25 9.20
N ALA A 139 11.50 4.08 10.21
CA ALA A 139 12.12 3.95 11.53
C ALA A 139 11.74 2.61 12.21
N ALA A 140 10.47 2.21 12.12
CA ALA A 140 9.99 0.95 12.67
C ALA A 140 10.60 -0.27 11.94
N LEU A 141 10.61 -0.30 10.61
CA LEU A 141 11.23 -1.36 9.81
C LEU A 141 12.72 -1.53 10.12
N LYS A 142 13.42 -0.42 10.37
CA LYS A 142 14.84 -0.47 10.76
C LYS A 142 15.07 -1.23 12.05
N THR A 143 14.14 -1.21 13.00
CA THR A 143 14.24 -1.95 14.26
C THR A 143 14.24 -3.46 14.07
N ILE A 144 13.70 -3.96 12.97
CA ILE A 144 13.67 -5.38 12.61
C ILE A 144 14.72 -5.76 11.54
N GLY A 145 15.66 -4.85 11.21
CA GLY A 145 16.76 -5.13 10.30
C GLY A 145 16.50 -4.86 8.83
N PHE A 146 15.39 -4.19 8.48
CA PHE A 146 15.05 -3.81 7.10
C PHE A 146 15.13 -2.30 6.91
N THR A 147 15.71 -1.86 5.80
CA THR A 147 15.86 -0.43 5.49
C THR A 147 14.84 -0.01 4.42
N LEU A 148 14.00 0.97 4.77
CA LEU A 148 13.18 1.70 3.81
C LEU A 148 13.71 3.14 3.73
N THR A 149 14.28 3.51 2.59
CA THR A 149 14.78 4.88 2.36
C THR A 149 13.65 5.72 1.79
N VAL A 150 13.26 6.77 2.50
CA VAL A 150 12.27 7.74 2.03
C VAL A 150 13.01 8.85 1.27
N ASN A 151 12.80 8.90 -0.04
CA ASN A 151 13.43 9.90 -0.93
C ASN A 151 12.44 11.01 -1.24
N ASP A 152 12.61 12.15 -0.58
CA ASP A 152 11.79 13.35 -0.81
C ASP A 152 12.30 14.10 -2.05
N MET A 153 11.52 14.03 -3.12
CA MET A 153 11.82 14.66 -4.40
C MET A 153 11.25 16.07 -4.45
N ALA A 154 12.13 17.07 -4.57
CA ALA A 154 11.74 18.47 -4.60
C ALA A 154 10.90 18.83 -5.85
N ASN A 155 11.11 18.12 -6.97
CA ASN A 155 10.42 18.37 -8.23
C ASN A 155 9.39 17.26 -8.53
N ALA A 156 8.14 17.61 -8.69
CA ALA A 156 7.08 16.68 -9.06
C ALA A 156 7.34 15.99 -10.42
N SER A 157 7.98 16.68 -11.37
CA SER A 157 8.34 16.11 -12.68
C SER A 157 9.32 14.94 -12.54
N ASP A 158 10.26 15.01 -11.61
CA ASP A 158 11.24 13.95 -11.39
C ASP A 158 10.59 12.73 -10.75
N LEU A 159 9.65 12.94 -9.81
CA LEU A 159 8.82 11.88 -9.26
C LEU A 159 8.02 11.18 -10.37
N PHE A 160 7.32 11.95 -11.22
CA PHE A 160 6.53 11.39 -12.32
C PHE A 160 7.40 10.60 -13.29
N ALA A 161 8.54 11.13 -13.71
CA ALA A 161 9.47 10.42 -14.57
C ALA A 161 9.96 9.11 -13.95
N SER A 162 10.21 9.08 -12.62
CA SER A 162 10.72 7.90 -11.93
C SER A 162 9.75 6.72 -11.95
N TYR A 163 8.45 6.94 -11.69
CA TYR A 163 7.49 5.83 -11.71
C TYR A 163 6.97 5.52 -13.12
N GLN A 164 6.83 6.52 -14.00
CA GLN A 164 6.40 6.29 -15.39
C GLN A 164 7.41 5.49 -16.19
N SER A 165 8.70 5.65 -15.93
CA SER A 165 9.76 4.85 -16.55
C SER A 165 9.94 3.47 -15.93
N GLY A 166 9.28 3.16 -14.80
CA GLY A 166 9.50 1.94 -14.04
C GLY A 166 10.84 1.91 -13.27
N ALA A 167 11.53 3.04 -13.15
CA ALA A 167 12.80 3.11 -12.42
C ALA A 167 12.62 3.17 -10.89
N ALA A 168 11.47 3.66 -10.41
CA ALA A 168 11.16 3.71 -8.97
C ALA A 168 10.92 2.32 -8.41
N GLU A 169 11.55 1.98 -7.28
CA GLU A 169 11.26 0.75 -6.52
C GLU A 169 9.93 0.85 -5.77
N GLY A 170 9.62 2.03 -5.25
CA GLY A 170 8.35 2.40 -4.66
C GLY A 170 8.11 3.90 -4.83
N TRP A 171 6.86 4.30 -4.82
CA TRP A 171 6.49 5.70 -4.98
C TRP A 171 5.14 6.02 -4.34
N VAL A 172 4.95 7.28 -3.99
CA VAL A 172 3.70 7.84 -3.49
C VAL A 172 3.26 8.94 -4.42
N ALA A 173 2.04 8.82 -4.93
CA ALA A 173 1.38 9.85 -5.72
C ALA A 173 -0.12 9.85 -5.40
N ALA A 174 -0.80 10.93 -5.78
CA ALA A 174 -2.22 11.08 -5.59
C ALA A 174 -2.97 10.96 -6.92
N TRP A 175 -4.13 10.35 -6.89
CA TRP A 175 -5.08 10.33 -8.00
C TRP A 175 -6.29 11.19 -7.66
N GLN A 176 -6.76 11.94 -8.63
CA GLN A 176 -8.01 12.65 -8.49
C GLN A 176 -9.14 11.72 -8.92
N SER A 177 -10.10 11.50 -8.02
CA SER A 177 -11.29 10.70 -8.33
C SER A 177 -12.13 11.33 -9.41
N THR A 178 -12.72 10.50 -10.25
CA THR A 178 -13.78 10.87 -11.21
C THR A 178 -15.15 10.51 -10.63
N ASN A 179 -16.23 11.06 -11.22
CA ASN A 179 -17.59 10.72 -10.81
C ASN A 179 -17.93 9.24 -11.07
N ASP A 180 -17.34 8.66 -12.10
CA ASP A 180 -17.42 7.24 -12.39
C ASP A 180 -16.22 6.52 -11.76
N PRO A 181 -16.45 5.49 -10.92
CA PRO A 181 -15.38 4.73 -10.27
C PRO A 181 -14.75 3.69 -11.21
N ASP A 182 -14.45 4.05 -12.44
CA ASP A 182 -13.82 3.17 -13.41
C ASP A 182 -12.36 2.90 -13.06
N MET A 183 -12.01 1.62 -12.89
CA MET A 183 -10.68 1.17 -12.49
C MET A 183 -9.76 0.81 -13.67
N PHE A 184 -10.26 0.91 -14.92
CA PHE A 184 -9.54 0.42 -16.10
C PHE A 184 -8.17 1.07 -16.28
N GLN A 185 -8.10 2.40 -16.25
CA GLN A 185 -6.87 3.12 -16.55
C GLN A 185 -5.75 2.85 -15.55
N LEU A 186 -6.10 2.57 -14.30
CA LEU A 186 -5.15 2.42 -13.20
C LEU A 186 -4.74 0.97 -12.97
N TYR A 187 -5.67 0.01 -13.11
CA TYR A 187 -5.47 -1.35 -12.58
C TYR A 187 -5.62 -2.45 -13.63
N HIS A 188 -6.27 -2.20 -14.78
CA HIS A 188 -6.31 -3.16 -15.88
C HIS A 188 -4.91 -3.30 -16.51
N SER A 189 -4.51 -4.51 -16.91
CA SER A 189 -3.19 -4.76 -17.51
C SER A 189 -2.88 -3.89 -18.74
N GLN A 190 -3.91 -3.47 -19.48
CA GLN A 190 -3.80 -2.57 -20.63
C GLN A 190 -4.11 -1.10 -20.31
N GLY A 191 -4.26 -0.75 -19.02
CA GLY A 191 -4.52 0.62 -18.60
C GLY A 191 -3.32 1.52 -18.88
N ALA A 192 -3.56 2.69 -19.50
CA ALA A 192 -2.48 3.61 -19.89
C ALA A 192 -1.71 4.19 -18.71
N THR A 193 -2.28 4.19 -17.52
CA THR A 193 -1.68 4.68 -16.28
C THR A 193 -1.47 3.59 -15.24
N ASN A 194 -1.45 2.32 -15.67
CA ASN A 194 -1.09 1.18 -14.82
C ASN A 194 0.42 1.16 -14.56
N TYR A 195 0.92 2.16 -13.84
CA TYR A 195 2.33 2.26 -13.44
C TYR A 195 2.72 1.27 -12.34
N TYR A 196 1.75 0.51 -11.84
CA TYR A 196 1.93 -0.57 -10.85
C TYR A 196 2.40 -1.88 -11.48
N ALA A 197 2.39 -1.97 -12.82
CA ALA A 197 2.65 -3.19 -13.59
C ALA A 197 1.74 -4.36 -13.18
N ILE A 198 0.48 -4.08 -12.84
CA ILE A 198 -0.52 -5.11 -12.55
C ILE A 198 -0.80 -5.87 -13.85
N ASN A 199 -0.74 -7.19 -13.75
CA ASN A 199 -1.06 -8.10 -14.86
C ASN A 199 -1.76 -9.33 -14.26
N ASP A 200 -3.06 -9.20 -14.05
CA ASP A 200 -3.92 -10.18 -13.41
C ASP A 200 -5.20 -10.33 -14.24
N THR A 201 -5.36 -11.51 -14.85
CA THR A 201 -6.45 -11.78 -15.78
C THR A 201 -7.82 -11.73 -15.10
N ASP A 202 -7.92 -12.23 -13.86
CA ASP A 202 -9.20 -12.24 -13.11
C ASP A 202 -9.62 -10.81 -12.77
N LEU A 203 -8.65 -9.97 -12.39
CA LEU A 203 -8.90 -8.54 -12.15
C LEU A 203 -9.29 -7.82 -13.45
N ASP A 204 -8.63 -8.10 -14.57
CA ASP A 204 -8.97 -7.52 -15.87
C ASP A 204 -10.40 -7.85 -16.28
N GLU A 205 -10.82 -9.12 -16.15
CA GLU A 205 -12.17 -9.58 -16.44
C GLU A 205 -13.21 -8.89 -15.52
N LEU A 206 -12.92 -8.76 -14.23
CA LEU A 206 -13.77 -8.10 -13.27
C LEU A 206 -13.95 -6.60 -13.60
N ILE A 207 -12.88 -5.90 -13.91
CA ILE A 207 -12.92 -4.49 -14.35
C ILE A 207 -13.78 -4.33 -15.59
N MET A 208 -13.62 -5.22 -16.60
CA MET A 208 -14.41 -5.17 -17.82
C MET A 208 -15.89 -5.48 -17.57
N ALA A 209 -16.21 -6.43 -16.71
CA ALA A 209 -17.58 -6.72 -16.28
C ALA A 209 -18.22 -5.52 -15.58
N ALA A 210 -17.50 -4.85 -14.66
CA ALA A 210 -17.98 -3.66 -13.99
C ALA A 210 -18.28 -2.53 -14.97
N ARG A 211 -17.45 -2.33 -16.00
CA ARG A 211 -17.70 -1.30 -17.05
C ARG A 211 -18.94 -1.59 -17.90
N GLN A 212 -19.34 -2.84 -18.05
CA GLN A 212 -20.51 -3.25 -18.82
C GLN A 212 -21.80 -3.32 -17.98
N THR A 213 -21.67 -3.26 -16.64
CA THR A 213 -22.80 -3.34 -15.72
C THR A 213 -23.42 -1.96 -15.51
N THR A 214 -24.72 -1.84 -15.80
CA THR A 214 -25.48 -0.58 -15.64
C THR A 214 -26.16 -0.45 -14.29
N ASP A 215 -26.40 -1.55 -13.60
CA ASP A 215 -26.95 -1.58 -12.24
C ASP A 215 -25.87 -1.17 -11.23
N GLN A 216 -26.14 -0.10 -10.47
CA GLN A 216 -25.15 0.45 -9.55
C GLN A 216 -24.82 -0.46 -8.37
N GLU A 217 -25.81 -1.18 -7.82
CA GLU A 217 -25.59 -2.08 -6.69
C GLU A 217 -24.75 -3.29 -7.11
N ALA A 218 -25.08 -3.87 -8.27
CA ALA A 218 -24.29 -4.96 -8.84
C ALA A 218 -22.86 -4.52 -9.16
N ARG A 219 -22.69 -3.31 -9.70
CA ARG A 219 -21.37 -2.75 -10.02
C ARG A 219 -20.54 -2.42 -8.76
N LYS A 220 -21.20 -1.93 -7.70
CA LYS A 220 -20.56 -1.70 -6.41
C LYS A 220 -20.04 -2.99 -5.77
N ALA A 221 -20.78 -4.09 -5.95
CA ALA A 221 -20.42 -5.41 -5.41
C ALA A 221 -19.22 -6.06 -6.12
N MET A 222 -18.88 -5.62 -7.35
CA MET A 222 -17.70 -6.03 -8.10
C MET A 222 -16.44 -5.32 -7.62
#